data_5d00664bb8cefbfe003cc756b3e5164e
#
_entry.id   5d00664bb8cefbfe003cc756b3e5164e
#
_cell.length_a   1.000
_cell.length_b   1.000
_cell.length_c   1.000
_cell.angle_alpha   90.00
_cell.angle_beta   90.00
_cell.angle_gamma   90.00
#
_symmetry.space_group_name_H-M   'P 1'
#
loop_
_entity.id
_entity.type
_entity.pdbx_description
1 polymer ?
#
loop_
_entity_poly.entity_id
_entity_poly.type
_entity_poly.pdbx_seq_one_letter_code
_entity_poly.pdbx_strand_id
1 'polypeptide(L)'
;KLLYNYYRIGGVNGDLNHEFMSRLGTWMSRAAKQIDSNLGLLNENELFVRRTRNLGTLDAATALRMGVTGPNLRASGVPFDLRRDRPYLVYPELEFDVPTRSEGDSLARYLVRIEEIKQSIRIIDQVLHEMPDGPVMAKLPRLVRPRPGRAFGAVEGPRGVYGVYAISDGTDQPFRMRIHDPSFVHLQL
;
A
#
# COMPACT_ATOMS: atom_id res chain seq x y z
N LYS A 1 17.00 -7.91 -7.71
CA LYS A 1 16.25 -9.08 -8.23
C LYS A 1 14.76 -8.77 -8.14
N LEU A 2 13.99 -9.12 -9.16
CA LEU A 2 12.53 -9.01 -9.14
C LEU A 2 11.98 -10.15 -8.27
N LEU A 3 11.04 -9.81 -7.38
CA LEU A 3 10.42 -10.77 -6.44
C LEU A 3 9.23 -11.52 -7.09
N TYR A 4 9.27 -11.75 -8.40
CA TYR A 4 8.29 -12.61 -9.03
C TYR A 4 8.28 -13.97 -8.35
N ASN A 5 7.09 -14.49 -8.09
CA ASN A 5 6.93 -15.79 -7.48
C ASN A 5 7.37 -15.90 -5.99
N TYR A 6 7.62 -14.79 -5.31
CA TYR A 6 7.80 -14.82 -3.85
C TYR A 6 6.46 -14.95 -3.14
N TYR A 7 5.49 -14.11 -3.50
CA TYR A 7 4.11 -14.24 -3.04
C TYR A 7 3.38 -15.31 -3.86
N ARG A 8 2.72 -16.23 -3.17
CA ARG A 8 2.00 -17.36 -3.77
C ARG A 8 0.63 -17.50 -3.14
N ILE A 9 -0.29 -18.19 -3.82
CA ILE A 9 -1.54 -18.62 -3.20
C ILE A 9 -1.15 -19.49 -1.99
N GLY A 10 -1.62 -19.09 -0.81
CA GLY A 10 -1.36 -19.79 0.45
C GLY A 10 -0.14 -19.32 1.24
N GLY A 11 0.62 -18.33 0.77
CA GLY A 11 1.73 -17.78 1.56
C GLY A 11 2.89 -17.23 0.73
N VAL A 12 4.11 -17.48 1.19
CA VAL A 12 5.35 -17.01 0.55
C VAL A 12 6.28 -18.18 0.25
N ASN A 13 7.20 -17.97 -0.70
CA ASN A 13 8.09 -19.02 -1.21
C ASN A 13 9.26 -19.37 -0.28
N GLY A 14 9.50 -18.59 0.74
CA GLY A 14 10.59 -18.81 1.69
C GLY A 14 10.45 -17.93 2.91
N ASP A 15 11.02 -18.38 3.99
CA ASP A 15 11.02 -17.68 5.26
C ASP A 15 12.09 -16.58 5.31
N LEU A 16 11.92 -15.64 6.24
CA LEU A 16 12.91 -14.61 6.55
C LEU A 16 13.87 -15.15 7.62
N ASN A 17 15.16 -15.14 7.32
CA ASN A 17 16.16 -15.56 8.29
C ASN A 17 16.55 -14.39 9.24
N HIS A 18 17.09 -14.72 10.40
CA HIS A 18 17.50 -13.77 11.43
C HIS A 18 18.49 -12.72 10.93
N GLU A 19 19.42 -13.12 10.05
CA GLU A 19 20.38 -12.18 9.47
C GLU A 19 19.68 -11.10 8.64
N PHE A 20 18.72 -11.49 7.80
CA PHE A 20 17.91 -10.54 7.02
C PHE A 20 17.14 -9.60 7.93
N MET A 21 16.47 -10.11 8.96
CA MET A 21 15.69 -9.30 9.90
C MET A 21 16.56 -8.28 10.63
N SER A 22 17.72 -8.69 11.14
CA SER A 22 18.69 -7.80 11.79
C SER A 22 19.21 -6.71 10.85
N ARG A 23 19.55 -7.08 9.61
CA ARG A 23 20.00 -6.14 8.58
C ARG A 23 18.90 -5.16 8.17
N LEU A 24 17.65 -5.63 8.10
CA LEU A 24 16.50 -4.78 7.79
C LEU A 24 16.28 -3.75 8.89
N GLY A 25 16.29 -4.11 10.18
CA GLY A 25 16.17 -3.18 11.29
C GLY A 25 17.26 -2.09 11.28
N THR A 26 18.52 -2.50 11.03
CA THR A 26 19.64 -1.56 10.88
C THR A 26 19.42 -0.61 9.69
N TRP A 27 18.97 -1.14 8.55
CA TRP A 27 18.70 -0.35 7.36
C TRP A 27 17.55 0.63 7.56
N MET A 28 16.45 0.19 8.22
CA MET A 28 15.29 1.04 8.53
C MET A 28 15.67 2.25 9.37
N SER A 29 16.51 2.05 10.39
CA SER A 29 17.00 3.16 11.23
C SER A 29 17.83 4.19 10.44
N ARG A 30 18.62 3.74 9.46
CA ARG A 30 19.37 4.62 8.55
C ARG A 30 18.44 5.31 7.55
N ALA A 31 17.48 4.56 6.99
CA ALA A 31 16.51 5.09 6.02
C ALA A 31 15.67 6.20 6.63
N ALA A 32 15.20 6.06 7.87
CA ALA A 32 14.44 7.09 8.57
C ALA A 32 15.24 8.40 8.67
N LYS A 33 16.49 8.34 9.11
CA LYS A 33 17.38 9.53 9.21
C LYS A 33 17.65 10.16 7.84
N GLN A 34 17.87 9.34 6.81
CA GLN A 34 18.14 9.84 5.47
C GLN A 34 16.91 10.49 4.85
N ILE A 35 15.71 9.95 5.12
CA ILE A 35 14.44 10.53 4.69
C ILE A 35 14.28 11.91 5.34
N ASP A 36 14.42 12.03 6.65
CA ASP A 36 14.28 13.31 7.34
C ASP A 36 15.29 14.37 6.83
N SER A 37 16.55 13.97 6.57
CA SER A 37 17.56 14.85 5.98
C SER A 37 17.17 15.32 4.57
N ASN A 38 16.71 14.42 3.71
CA ASN A 38 16.30 14.76 2.34
C ASN A 38 15.04 15.62 2.33
N LEU A 39 14.13 15.40 3.29
CA LEU A 39 12.91 16.20 3.44
C LEU A 39 13.19 17.64 3.82
N GLY A 40 14.17 17.89 4.70
CA GLY A 40 14.61 19.26 5.01
C GLY A 40 14.99 20.02 3.74
N LEU A 41 15.79 19.40 2.86
CA LEU A 41 16.20 20.02 1.60
C LEU A 41 15.05 20.37 0.64
N LEU A 42 14.02 19.50 0.55
CA LEU A 42 12.89 19.71 -0.36
C LEU A 42 11.83 20.64 0.24
N ASN A 43 11.51 20.47 1.53
CA ASN A 43 10.47 21.25 2.19
C ASN A 43 10.88 22.73 2.37
N GLU A 44 12.17 23.00 2.52
CA GLU A 44 12.73 24.35 2.62
C GLU A 44 13.02 24.98 1.24
N ASN A 45 12.92 24.20 0.16
CA ASN A 45 13.13 24.70 -1.19
C ASN A 45 11.91 25.50 -1.67
N GLU A 46 12.01 26.82 -1.64
CA GLU A 46 10.93 27.73 -2.03
C GLU A 46 10.46 27.51 -3.46
N LEU A 47 11.36 27.19 -4.38
CA LEU A 47 11.02 26.93 -5.78
C LEU A 47 10.16 25.66 -5.92
N PHE A 48 10.50 24.59 -5.19
CA PHE A 48 9.72 23.36 -5.16
C PHE A 48 8.32 23.62 -4.61
N VAL A 49 8.22 24.28 -3.46
CA VAL A 49 6.94 24.62 -2.82
C VAL A 49 6.07 25.48 -3.73
N ARG A 50 6.63 26.53 -4.34
CA ARG A 50 5.89 27.42 -5.27
C ARG A 50 5.38 26.68 -6.52
N ARG A 51 6.15 25.72 -7.03
CA ARG A 51 5.79 24.95 -8.23
C ARG A 51 4.76 23.83 -7.98
N THR A 52 4.55 23.43 -6.74
CA THR A 52 3.67 22.31 -6.39
C THR A 52 2.40 22.75 -5.66
N ARG A 53 2.44 23.92 -4.99
CA ARG A 53 1.29 24.48 -4.30
C ARG A 53 0.24 24.99 -5.30
N ASN A 54 -1.02 24.70 -5.03
CA ASN A 54 -2.18 25.06 -5.87
C ASN A 54 -2.12 24.51 -7.31
N LEU A 55 -1.25 23.53 -7.58
CA LEU A 55 -1.16 22.88 -8.89
C LEU A 55 -1.91 21.55 -8.87
N GLY A 56 -2.79 21.35 -9.87
CA GLY A 56 -3.56 20.13 -10.04
C GLY A 56 -4.45 19.83 -8.83
N THR A 57 -5.16 20.84 -8.34
CA THR A 57 -6.04 20.71 -7.19
C THR A 57 -7.22 19.79 -7.50
N LEU A 58 -7.42 18.79 -6.65
CA LEU A 58 -8.50 17.82 -6.73
C LEU A 58 -9.32 17.89 -5.44
N ASP A 59 -10.58 18.30 -5.54
CA ASP A 59 -11.48 18.32 -4.40
C ASP A 59 -12.01 16.94 -4.03
N ALA A 60 -12.42 16.77 -2.77
CA ALA A 60 -12.86 15.49 -2.23
C ALA A 60 -14.06 14.90 -3.00
N ALA A 61 -15.02 15.74 -3.39
CA ALA A 61 -16.23 15.28 -4.07
C ALA A 61 -15.91 14.74 -5.47
N THR A 62 -15.04 15.42 -6.21
CA THR A 62 -14.56 14.96 -7.51
C THR A 62 -13.71 13.71 -7.38
N ALA A 63 -12.78 13.65 -6.38
CA ALA A 63 -11.98 12.47 -6.12
C ALA A 63 -12.83 11.23 -5.87
N LEU A 64 -13.87 11.35 -5.03
CA LEU A 64 -14.80 10.25 -4.73
C LEU A 64 -15.61 9.82 -5.96
N ARG A 65 -16.15 10.78 -6.75
CA ARG A 65 -16.91 10.46 -7.98
C ARG A 65 -16.07 9.72 -9.01
N MET A 66 -14.78 10.02 -9.09
CA MET A 66 -13.85 9.37 -10.02
C MET A 66 -13.29 8.05 -9.49
N GLY A 67 -13.61 7.68 -8.24
CA GLY A 67 -13.10 6.45 -7.63
C GLY A 67 -11.61 6.50 -7.26
N VAL A 68 -11.10 7.70 -7.00
CA VAL A 68 -9.72 7.91 -6.52
C VAL A 68 -9.54 7.31 -5.15
N THR A 69 -8.41 6.67 -4.90
CA THR A 69 -8.05 6.08 -3.60
C THR A 69 -6.59 6.39 -3.26
N GLY A 70 -6.17 5.99 -2.07
CA GLY A 70 -4.79 6.12 -1.62
C GLY A 70 -4.36 7.56 -1.34
N PRO A 71 -3.06 7.86 -1.49
CA PRO A 71 -2.48 9.16 -1.16
C PRO A 71 -3.16 10.34 -1.88
N ASN A 72 -3.66 10.14 -3.09
CA ASN A 72 -4.34 11.19 -3.85
C ASN A 72 -5.68 11.56 -3.20
N LEU A 73 -6.45 10.57 -2.75
CA LEU A 73 -7.71 10.79 -2.02
C LEU A 73 -7.46 11.41 -0.64
N ARG A 74 -6.46 10.91 0.08
CA ARG A 74 -6.09 11.41 1.40
C ARG A 74 -5.57 12.86 1.35
N ALA A 75 -4.89 13.23 0.26
CA ALA A 75 -4.48 14.62 0.02
C ALA A 75 -5.67 15.58 -0.23
N SER A 76 -6.83 15.04 -0.61
CA SER A 76 -8.09 15.78 -0.81
C SER A 76 -8.99 15.79 0.43
N GLY A 77 -8.50 15.37 1.60
CA GLY A 77 -9.21 15.46 2.88
C GLY A 77 -9.99 14.22 3.29
N VAL A 78 -9.96 13.12 2.53
CA VAL A 78 -10.72 11.91 2.83
C VAL A 78 -9.80 10.88 3.50
N PRO A 79 -9.99 10.55 4.80
CA PRO A 79 -9.12 9.65 5.55
C PRO A 79 -9.42 8.17 5.27
N PHE A 80 -9.61 7.81 4.01
CA PHE A 80 -9.89 6.44 3.62
C PHE A 80 -8.60 5.63 3.45
N ASP A 81 -8.51 4.52 4.19
CA ASP A 81 -7.43 3.55 4.09
C ASP A 81 -7.98 2.14 4.35
N LEU A 82 -7.81 1.25 3.38
CA LEU A 82 -8.38 -0.09 3.45
C LEU A 82 -7.86 -0.90 4.64
N ARG A 83 -6.64 -0.62 5.09
CA ARG A 83 -6.01 -1.27 6.26
C ARG A 83 -6.72 -0.92 7.57
N ARG A 84 -7.44 0.21 7.63
CA ARG A 84 -8.25 0.68 8.77
C ARG A 84 -9.74 0.45 8.56
N ASP A 85 -10.27 0.78 7.37
CA ASP A 85 -11.72 0.75 7.11
C ASP A 85 -12.24 -0.67 6.84
N ARG A 86 -11.40 -1.55 6.30
CA ARG A 86 -11.67 -2.98 6.10
C ARG A 86 -10.43 -3.81 6.41
N PRO A 87 -10.06 -3.91 7.68
CA PRO A 87 -8.80 -4.53 8.10
C PRO A 87 -8.63 -5.94 7.58
N TYR A 88 -7.41 -6.29 7.23
CA TYR A 88 -7.02 -7.62 6.75
C TYR A 88 -5.63 -7.97 7.30
N LEU A 89 -5.28 -9.27 7.32
CA LEU A 89 -4.04 -9.79 7.91
C LEU A 89 -3.86 -9.27 9.34
N VAL A 90 -2.66 -8.80 9.68
CA VAL A 90 -2.30 -8.32 11.02
C VAL A 90 -2.55 -6.81 11.23
N TYR A 91 -3.06 -6.09 10.24
CA TYR A 91 -3.27 -4.64 10.36
C TYR A 91 -4.14 -4.19 11.55
N PRO A 92 -5.13 -4.96 12.02
CA PRO A 92 -5.90 -4.60 13.23
C PRO A 92 -5.05 -4.51 14.50
N GLU A 93 -3.93 -5.24 14.55
CA GLU A 93 -3.03 -5.34 15.69
C GLU A 93 -1.93 -4.27 15.67
N LEU A 94 -1.74 -3.62 14.52
CA LEU A 94 -0.67 -2.64 14.30
C LEU A 94 -1.13 -1.21 14.57
N GLU A 95 -0.27 -0.44 15.18
CA GLU A 95 -0.47 0.98 15.41
C GLU A 95 0.14 1.81 14.28
N PHE A 96 -0.70 2.55 13.56
CA PHE A 96 -0.30 3.54 12.57
C PHE A 96 -1.40 4.56 12.34
N ASP A 97 -1.04 5.72 11.85
CA ASP A 97 -1.97 6.79 11.50
C ASP A 97 -2.26 6.82 10.00
N VAL A 98 -3.38 7.43 9.63
CA VAL A 98 -3.75 7.69 8.23
C VAL A 98 -3.55 9.18 7.93
N PRO A 99 -2.40 9.57 7.36
CA PRO A 99 -2.11 10.98 7.10
C PRO A 99 -3.06 11.54 6.04
N THR A 100 -3.61 12.72 6.32
CA THR A 100 -4.51 13.44 5.39
C THR A 100 -4.14 14.90 5.25
N ARG A 101 -4.50 15.49 4.12
CA ARG A 101 -4.42 16.93 3.83
C ARG A 101 -5.70 17.37 3.16
N SER A 102 -6.03 18.65 3.25
CA SER A 102 -7.26 19.19 2.67
C SER A 102 -7.06 19.99 1.38
N GLU A 103 -5.81 20.34 1.06
CA GLU A 103 -5.48 21.24 -0.04
C GLU A 103 -5.70 20.57 -1.41
N GLY A 104 -5.59 19.27 -1.52
CA GLY A 104 -5.84 18.48 -2.74
C GLY A 104 -4.85 18.73 -3.88
N ASP A 105 -3.82 19.53 -3.67
CA ASP A 105 -2.84 19.92 -4.69
C ASP A 105 -1.62 18.95 -4.74
N SER A 106 -0.67 19.25 -5.63
CA SER A 106 0.52 18.43 -5.80
C SER A 106 1.41 18.43 -4.56
N LEU A 107 1.47 19.55 -3.82
CA LEU A 107 2.22 19.63 -2.56
C LEU A 107 1.59 18.77 -1.48
N ALA A 108 0.26 18.81 -1.33
CA ALA A 108 -0.47 17.96 -0.39
C ALA A 108 -0.26 16.47 -0.68
N ARG A 109 -0.30 16.06 -1.95
CA ARG A 109 -0.02 14.67 -2.36
C ARG A 109 1.41 14.25 -2.05
N TYR A 110 2.38 15.14 -2.20
CA TYR A 110 3.76 14.90 -1.80
C TYR A 110 3.87 14.71 -0.29
N LEU A 111 3.32 15.65 0.49
CA LEU A 111 3.41 15.62 1.96
C LEU A 111 2.72 14.38 2.55
N VAL A 112 1.54 13.99 2.04
CA VAL A 112 0.87 12.75 2.47
C VAL A 112 1.76 11.54 2.24
N ARG A 113 2.41 11.40 1.07
CA ARG A 113 3.30 10.27 0.78
C ARG A 113 4.49 10.20 1.72
N ILE A 114 5.01 11.35 2.10
CA ILE A 114 6.11 11.43 3.07
C ILE A 114 5.68 10.93 4.44
N GLU A 115 4.53 11.38 4.93
CA GLU A 115 4.02 10.91 6.20
C GLU A 115 3.66 9.40 6.14
N GLU A 116 3.16 8.91 5.01
CA GLU A 116 2.91 7.47 4.81
C GLU A 116 4.19 6.63 4.81
N ILE A 117 5.33 7.17 4.35
CA ILE A 117 6.62 6.48 4.48
C ILE A 117 6.98 6.32 5.96
N LYS A 118 6.77 7.35 6.79
CA LYS A 118 7.02 7.26 8.23
C LYS A 118 6.11 6.23 8.89
N GLN A 119 4.82 6.20 8.53
CA GLN A 119 3.90 5.16 9.02
C GLN A 119 4.31 3.76 8.55
N SER A 120 4.80 3.62 7.33
CA SER A 120 5.31 2.34 6.81
C SER A 120 6.52 1.84 7.60
N ILE A 121 7.43 2.75 7.98
CA ILE A 121 8.57 2.44 8.84
C ILE A 121 8.08 1.95 10.21
N ARG A 122 7.11 2.65 10.81
CA ARG A 122 6.51 2.26 12.10
C ARG A 122 5.84 0.88 12.03
N ILE A 123 5.13 0.59 10.95
CA ILE A 123 4.52 -0.74 10.71
C ILE A 123 5.59 -1.83 10.61
N ILE A 124 6.63 -1.61 9.81
CA ILE A 124 7.71 -2.61 9.62
C ILE A 124 8.42 -2.87 10.95
N ASP A 125 8.67 -1.85 11.75
CA ASP A 125 9.31 -1.99 13.06
C ASP A 125 8.48 -2.88 14.00
N GLN A 126 7.17 -2.66 14.09
CA GLN A 126 6.25 -3.51 14.88
C GLN A 126 6.25 -4.95 14.37
N VAL A 127 6.11 -5.15 13.05
CA VAL A 127 6.11 -6.50 12.46
C VAL A 127 7.44 -7.24 12.73
N LEU A 128 8.58 -6.55 12.71
CA LEU A 128 9.88 -7.19 13.01
C LEU A 128 9.99 -7.67 14.45
N HIS A 129 9.32 -6.98 15.39
CA HIS A 129 9.33 -7.35 16.81
C HIS A 129 8.30 -8.45 17.15
N GLU A 130 7.21 -8.52 16.39
CA GLU A 130 6.06 -9.39 16.68
C GLU A 130 5.91 -10.54 15.66
N MET A 131 6.95 -10.80 14.85
CA MET A 131 6.86 -11.84 13.82
C MET A 131 6.73 -13.24 14.44
N PRO A 132 5.62 -13.95 14.18
CA PRO A 132 5.41 -15.28 14.74
C PRO A 132 6.29 -16.32 14.04
N ASP A 133 6.73 -17.32 14.81
CA ASP A 133 7.30 -18.54 14.25
C ASP A 133 6.21 -19.40 13.59
N GLY A 134 6.58 -20.14 12.56
CA GLY A 134 5.66 -21.10 11.97
C GLY A 134 5.80 -21.28 10.46
N PRO A 135 4.92 -22.09 9.85
CA PRO A 135 4.99 -22.35 8.42
C PRO A 135 4.57 -21.12 7.61
N VAL A 136 5.41 -20.69 6.70
CA VAL A 136 5.18 -19.52 5.82
C VAL A 136 4.31 -19.84 4.61
N MET A 137 3.91 -21.10 4.42
CA MET A 137 3.11 -21.57 3.30
C MET A 137 2.08 -22.61 3.76
N ALA A 138 0.85 -22.44 3.38
CA ALA A 138 -0.19 -23.44 3.58
C ALA A 138 0.04 -24.67 2.69
N LYS A 139 -0.37 -25.86 3.17
CA LYS A 139 -0.38 -27.08 2.35
C LYS A 139 -1.50 -26.97 1.32
N LEU A 140 -1.15 -26.79 0.06
CA LEU A 140 -2.09 -26.70 -1.04
C LEU A 140 -1.90 -27.84 -2.04
N PRO A 141 -2.95 -28.27 -2.74
CA PRO A 141 -2.81 -29.19 -3.86
C PRO A 141 -1.96 -28.55 -4.97
N ARG A 142 -1.29 -29.39 -5.78
CA ARG A 142 -0.46 -28.93 -6.90
C ARG A 142 -1.24 -28.05 -7.91
N LEU A 143 -2.52 -28.36 -8.10
CA LEU A 143 -3.45 -27.57 -8.91
C LEU A 143 -4.55 -27.06 -8.00
N VAL A 144 -4.68 -25.76 -7.89
CA VAL A 144 -5.75 -25.09 -7.15
C VAL A 144 -6.96 -24.98 -8.08
N ARG A 145 -8.07 -25.61 -7.71
CA ARG A 145 -9.34 -25.53 -8.44
C ARG A 145 -10.40 -24.94 -7.50
N PRO A 146 -10.60 -23.62 -7.56
CA PRO A 146 -11.63 -22.98 -6.75
C PRO A 146 -13.02 -23.49 -7.15
N ARG A 147 -13.92 -23.58 -6.17
CA ARG A 147 -15.32 -23.92 -6.47
C ARG A 147 -15.92 -22.89 -7.44
N PRO A 148 -16.88 -23.29 -8.32
CA PRO A 148 -17.62 -22.33 -9.13
C PRO A 148 -18.20 -21.21 -8.27
N GLY A 149 -17.97 -19.96 -8.70
CA GLY A 149 -18.41 -18.80 -7.92
C GLY A 149 -17.68 -17.52 -8.27
N ARG A 150 -17.91 -16.50 -7.47
CA ARG A 150 -17.33 -15.17 -7.64
C ARG A 150 -16.63 -14.75 -6.36
N ALA A 151 -15.48 -14.10 -6.50
CA ALA A 151 -14.74 -13.56 -5.38
C ALA A 151 -14.19 -12.16 -5.73
N PHE A 152 -14.16 -11.30 -4.74
CA PHE A 152 -13.47 -10.01 -4.81
C PHE A 152 -12.52 -9.90 -3.63
N GLY A 153 -11.28 -9.55 -3.91
CA GLY A 153 -10.28 -9.25 -2.89
C GLY A 153 -9.60 -7.91 -3.21
N ALA A 154 -9.28 -7.15 -2.19
CA ALA A 154 -8.58 -5.88 -2.34
C ALA A 154 -7.58 -5.67 -1.21
N VAL A 155 -6.52 -4.93 -1.51
CA VAL A 155 -5.48 -4.53 -0.57
C VAL A 155 -5.14 -3.05 -0.76
N GLU A 156 -4.67 -2.40 0.29
CA GLU A 156 -4.11 -1.06 0.19
C GLU A 156 -2.70 -1.14 -0.39
N GLY A 157 -2.52 -0.59 -1.57
CA GLY A 157 -1.22 -0.44 -2.21
C GLY A 157 -0.66 0.98 -2.02
N PRO A 158 0.60 1.22 -2.36
CA PRO A 158 1.25 2.53 -2.17
C PRO A 158 0.62 3.65 -3.03
N ARG A 159 -0.19 3.29 -4.02
CA ARG A 159 -0.90 4.26 -4.89
C ARG A 159 -2.39 4.29 -4.62
N GLY A 160 -2.91 3.41 -3.78
CA GLY A 160 -4.32 3.27 -3.46
C GLY A 160 -4.80 1.82 -3.52
N VAL A 161 -6.11 1.61 -3.51
CA VAL A 161 -6.71 0.27 -3.46
C VAL A 161 -6.44 -0.51 -4.75
N TYR A 162 -5.75 -1.62 -4.61
CA TYR A 162 -5.56 -2.62 -5.66
C TYR A 162 -6.54 -3.77 -5.45
N GLY A 163 -7.38 -4.04 -6.42
CA GLY A 163 -8.44 -5.03 -6.32
C GLY A 163 -8.42 -6.07 -7.44
N VAL A 164 -8.84 -7.28 -7.11
CA VAL A 164 -9.03 -8.36 -8.07
C VAL A 164 -10.42 -8.96 -7.92
N TYR A 165 -11.18 -8.97 -9.00
CA TYR A 165 -12.44 -9.70 -9.10
C TYR A 165 -12.24 -10.91 -9.98
N ALA A 166 -12.57 -12.09 -9.49
CA ALA A 166 -12.40 -13.35 -10.18
C ALA A 166 -13.70 -14.14 -10.23
N ILE A 167 -13.94 -14.83 -11.35
CA ILE A 167 -15.01 -15.81 -11.55
C ILE A 167 -14.35 -17.14 -11.81
N SER A 168 -14.75 -18.17 -11.06
CA SER A 168 -14.35 -19.57 -11.25
C SER A 168 -15.51 -20.39 -11.78
N ASP A 169 -15.22 -21.27 -12.71
CA ASP A 169 -16.12 -22.34 -13.21
C ASP A 169 -15.79 -23.73 -12.61
N GLY A 170 -14.82 -23.78 -11.69
CA GLY A 170 -14.35 -25.03 -11.06
C GLY A 170 -13.09 -25.61 -11.68
N THR A 171 -12.56 -24.99 -12.73
CA THR A 171 -11.29 -25.38 -13.36
C THR A 171 -10.10 -24.76 -12.64
N ASP A 172 -8.88 -25.10 -13.06
CA ASP A 172 -7.63 -24.52 -12.56
C ASP A 172 -7.26 -23.17 -13.21
N GLN A 173 -8.11 -22.70 -14.13
CA GLN A 173 -8.00 -21.39 -14.75
C GLN A 173 -9.21 -20.53 -14.38
N PRO A 174 -9.04 -19.22 -14.13
CA PRO A 174 -10.19 -18.36 -13.90
C PRO A 174 -11.01 -18.21 -15.19
N PHE A 175 -12.32 -18.43 -15.10
CA PHE A 175 -13.24 -18.17 -16.21
C PHE A 175 -13.20 -16.72 -16.65
N ARG A 176 -13.11 -15.80 -15.66
CA ARG A 176 -12.93 -14.37 -15.91
C ARG A 176 -12.20 -13.72 -14.72
N MET A 177 -11.31 -12.80 -15.04
CA MET A 177 -10.63 -12.00 -14.01
C MET A 177 -10.60 -10.52 -14.44
N ARG A 178 -10.86 -9.63 -13.48
CA ARG A 178 -10.68 -8.19 -13.65
C ARG A 178 -9.77 -7.68 -12.55
N ILE A 179 -8.71 -7.00 -12.96
CA ILE A 179 -7.77 -6.33 -12.07
C ILE A 179 -8.12 -4.84 -12.04
N HIS A 180 -8.25 -4.27 -10.86
CA HIS A 180 -8.40 -2.84 -10.63
C HIS A 180 -7.09 -2.32 -10.06
N ASP A 181 -6.33 -1.59 -10.86
CA ASP A 181 -5.13 -0.87 -10.45
C ASP A 181 -5.49 0.61 -10.25
N PRO A 182 -5.18 1.22 -9.08
CA PRO A 182 -5.52 2.62 -8.81
C PRO A 182 -4.85 3.60 -9.76
N SER A 183 -3.71 3.25 -10.37
CA SER A 183 -3.00 4.12 -11.31
C SER A 183 -3.83 4.42 -12.57
N PHE A 184 -4.66 3.48 -13.04
CA PHE A 184 -5.52 3.73 -14.20
C PHE A 184 -6.60 4.76 -13.92
N VAL A 185 -7.11 4.83 -12.69
CA VAL A 185 -8.03 5.88 -12.26
C VAL A 185 -7.32 7.23 -12.23
N HIS A 186 -6.09 7.25 -11.72
CA HIS A 186 -5.30 8.48 -11.60
C HIS A 186 -4.90 9.11 -12.94
N LEU A 187 -4.85 8.34 -14.03
CA LEU A 187 -4.57 8.85 -15.37
C LEU A 187 -5.72 9.68 -15.96
N GLN A 188 -6.89 9.67 -15.34
CA GLN A 188 -8.07 10.41 -15.77
C GLN A 188 -8.23 11.77 -15.06
N LEU A 189 -7.29 12.12 -14.18
CA LEU A 189 -7.30 13.32 -13.32
C LEU A 189 -6.58 14.51 -13.93
#